data_aeb7816a98c3a4369730b0bd92689312
#
_entry.id   aeb7816a98c3a4369730b0bd92689312
#
_cell.length_a   1.000
_cell.length_b   1.000
_cell.length_c   1.000
_cell.angle_alpha   90.00
_cell.angle_beta   90.00
_cell.angle_gamma   90.00
#
_symmetry.space_group_name_H-M   'P 1'
#
loop_
_entity.id
_entity.type
_entity.pdbx_description
1 polymer ?
#
loop_
_entity_poly.entity_id
_entity_poly.type
_entity_poly.pdbx_seq_one_letter_code
_entity_poly.pdbx_strand_id
1 'polypeptide(L)'
;DCGSLSKELAPSAFFGHVKGAFTGADNAKKGYFHEAEGGTLFLDEVGNLALETQQMLLRAIQERRYRPVGDKDNLKSATNIDAD
;
A
#
# COMPACT_ATOMS: atom_id res chain seq x y z
N ASP A 1 0.23 -12.06 3.09
CA ASP A 1 1.22 -12.75 2.28
C ASP A 1 1.38 -12.07 0.94
N CYS A 2 2.53 -11.42 0.73
CA CYS A 2 2.81 -10.71 -0.51
C CYS A 2 2.89 -11.65 -1.73
N GLY A 3 3.19 -12.92 -1.51
CA GLY A 3 3.28 -13.88 -2.61
C GLY A 3 1.97 -14.15 -3.32
N SER A 4 0.84 -13.85 -2.71
CA SER A 4 -0.48 -14.09 -3.28
C SER A 4 -1.08 -12.85 -3.97
N LEU A 5 -0.41 -11.70 -3.94
CA LEU A 5 -0.91 -10.48 -4.54
C LEU A 5 -0.55 -10.41 -6.01
N SER A 6 -1.49 -9.96 -6.86
CA SER A 6 -1.17 -9.66 -8.24
C SER A 6 -0.28 -8.41 -8.30
N LYS A 7 0.63 -8.38 -9.27
CA LYS A 7 1.57 -7.26 -9.38
C LYS A 7 0.88 -5.92 -9.65
N GLU A 8 -0.18 -5.96 -10.46
CA GLU A 8 -0.91 -4.75 -10.83
C GLU A 8 -1.73 -4.18 -9.67
N LEU A 9 -2.24 -5.06 -8.81
CA LEU A 9 -3.14 -4.66 -7.72
C LEU A 9 -2.44 -4.46 -6.40
N ALA A 10 -1.15 -4.84 -6.29
CA ALA A 10 -0.44 -4.75 -5.01
C ALA A 10 -0.40 -3.34 -4.42
N PRO A 11 -0.08 -2.28 -5.19
CA PRO A 11 -0.08 -0.93 -4.60
C PRO A 11 -1.44 -0.55 -4.02
N SER A 12 -2.52 -0.86 -4.71
CA SER A 12 -3.87 -0.58 -4.22
C SER A 12 -4.20 -1.41 -2.98
N ALA A 13 -3.74 -2.66 -2.92
CA ALA A 13 -3.96 -3.51 -1.75
C ALA A 13 -3.29 -2.92 -0.50
N PHE A 14 -2.07 -2.38 -0.64
CA PHE A 14 -1.35 -1.81 0.49
C PHE A 14 -1.84 -0.41 0.86
N PHE A 15 -1.97 0.46 -0.13
CA PHE A 15 -2.19 1.89 0.12
C PHE A 15 -3.62 2.33 -0.11
N GLY A 16 -4.46 1.46 -0.68
CA GLY A 16 -5.79 1.85 -1.10
C GLY A 16 -5.76 2.65 -2.40
N HIS A 17 -6.90 3.07 -2.87
CA HIS A 17 -7.00 3.90 -4.06
C HIS A 17 -8.19 4.84 -3.97
N VAL A 18 -8.12 5.93 -4.72
CA VAL A 18 -9.25 6.84 -4.89
C VAL A 18 -10.07 6.42 -6.11
N LYS A 19 -11.31 6.86 -6.17
CA LYS A 19 -12.16 6.63 -7.33
C LYS A 19 -11.48 7.15 -8.58
N GLY A 20 -11.46 6.34 -9.63
CA GLY A 20 -10.86 6.72 -10.90
C GLY A 20 -9.35 6.55 -10.98
N ALA A 21 -8.72 5.96 -9.97
CA ALA A 21 -7.26 5.80 -9.95
C ALA A 21 -6.74 4.94 -11.10
N PHE A 22 -7.54 3.98 -11.56
CA PHE A 22 -7.21 3.12 -12.69
C PHE A 22 -8.50 2.61 -13.30
N THR A 23 -8.41 1.94 -14.45
CA THR A 23 -9.59 1.36 -15.11
C THR A 23 -10.23 0.32 -14.20
N GLY A 24 -11.51 0.50 -13.90
CA GLY A 24 -12.23 -0.38 -12.98
C GLY A 24 -12.29 0.09 -11.54
N ALA A 25 -11.60 1.18 -11.20
CA ALA A 25 -11.67 1.76 -9.87
C ALA A 25 -12.93 2.62 -9.72
N ASP A 26 -14.07 1.96 -9.65
CA ASP A 26 -15.38 2.62 -9.60
C ASP A 26 -15.65 3.30 -8.26
N ASN A 27 -15.00 2.82 -7.20
CA ASN A 27 -15.14 3.36 -5.85
C ASN A 27 -13.76 3.48 -5.21
N ALA A 28 -13.63 4.39 -4.26
CA ALA A 28 -12.44 4.46 -3.43
C ALA A 28 -12.37 3.22 -2.53
N LYS A 29 -11.16 2.77 -2.21
CA LYS A 29 -10.94 1.61 -1.35
C LYS A 29 -9.78 1.90 -0.40
N LYS A 30 -9.93 1.48 0.84
CA LYS A 30 -8.86 1.58 1.84
C LYS A 30 -7.99 0.34 1.77
N GLY A 31 -6.69 0.52 1.96
CA GLY A 31 -5.75 -0.59 1.90
C GLY A 31 -5.33 -1.10 3.27
N TYR A 32 -4.36 -2.01 3.26
CA TYR A 32 -3.88 -2.64 4.51
C TYR A 32 -3.27 -1.63 5.47
N PHE A 33 -2.62 -0.58 4.97
CA PHE A 33 -2.04 0.45 5.82
C PHE A 33 -3.12 1.13 6.66
N HIS A 34 -4.26 1.40 6.06
CA HIS A 34 -5.38 2.00 6.77
C HIS A 34 -5.96 1.01 7.79
N GLU A 35 -6.14 -0.24 7.39
CA GLU A 35 -6.73 -1.27 8.26
C GLU A 35 -5.85 -1.55 9.47
N ALA A 36 -4.54 -1.40 9.33
CA ALA A 36 -3.59 -1.64 10.41
C ALA A 36 -3.35 -0.40 11.29
N GLU A 37 -4.06 0.68 11.05
CA GLU A 37 -3.90 1.92 11.81
C GLU A 37 -4.07 1.65 13.30
N GLY A 38 -3.12 2.12 14.09
CA GLY A 38 -3.10 1.89 15.53
C GLY A 38 -2.50 0.55 15.95
N GLY A 39 -2.12 -0.28 15.01
CA GLY A 39 -1.52 -1.59 15.28
C GLY A 39 -0.24 -1.77 14.48
N THR A 40 -0.02 -2.97 13.98
CA THR A 40 1.17 -3.32 13.20
C THR A 40 0.76 -4.09 11.96
N LEU A 41 1.37 -3.74 10.83
CA LEU A 41 1.21 -4.46 9.58
C LEU A 41 2.41 -5.38 9.37
N PHE A 42 2.16 -6.67 9.20
CA PHE A 42 3.20 -7.65 8.90
C PHE A 42 3.23 -7.91 7.40
N LEU A 43 4.40 -7.78 6.80
CA LEU A 43 4.62 -8.07 5.38
C LEU A 43 5.54 -9.27 5.25
N ASP A 44 5.06 -10.32 4.62
CA ASP A 44 5.82 -11.54 4.40
C ASP A 44 6.07 -11.73 2.91
N GLU A 45 7.24 -12.25 2.57
CA GLU A 45 7.63 -12.51 1.18
C GLU A 45 7.66 -11.26 0.30
N VAL A 46 8.17 -10.16 0.84
CA VAL A 46 8.24 -8.87 0.14
C VAL A 46 9.02 -9.00 -1.17
N GLY A 47 10.00 -9.91 -1.24
CA GLY A 47 10.78 -10.14 -2.45
C GLY A 47 9.95 -10.62 -3.65
N ASN A 48 8.74 -11.10 -3.43
CA ASN A 48 7.85 -11.54 -4.50
C ASN A 48 7.08 -10.38 -5.15
N LEU A 49 7.18 -9.18 -4.60
CA LEU A 49 6.54 -8.00 -5.16
C LEU A 49 7.38 -7.43 -6.31
N ALA A 50 6.72 -6.69 -7.20
CA ALA A 50 7.44 -5.92 -8.20
C ALA A 50 8.38 -4.93 -7.51
N LEU A 51 9.53 -4.66 -8.11
CA LEU A 51 10.53 -3.77 -7.52
C LEU A 51 9.93 -2.39 -7.22
N GLU A 52 9.12 -1.87 -8.12
CA GLU A 52 8.46 -0.58 -7.93
C GLU A 52 7.62 -0.55 -6.65
N THR A 53 6.87 -1.62 -6.40
CA THR A 53 6.05 -1.72 -5.18
C THR A 53 6.93 -1.82 -3.95
N GLN A 54 8.04 -2.57 -4.03
CA GLN A 54 8.99 -2.65 -2.92
C GLN A 54 9.55 -1.28 -2.58
N GLN A 55 9.85 -0.47 -3.58
CA GLN A 55 10.36 0.89 -3.38
C GLN A 55 9.30 1.80 -2.74
N MET A 56 8.05 1.65 -3.13
CA MET A 56 6.95 2.39 -2.51
C MET A 56 6.79 2.02 -1.03
N LEU A 57 6.88 0.73 -0.72
CA LEU A 57 6.80 0.27 0.67
C LEU A 57 7.97 0.80 1.49
N LEU A 58 9.19 0.74 0.95
CA LEU A 58 10.37 1.25 1.65
C LEU A 58 10.22 2.73 1.97
N ARG A 59 9.73 3.50 1.01
CA ARG A 59 9.50 4.93 1.22
C ARG A 59 8.46 5.17 2.30
N ALA A 60 7.37 4.42 2.29
CA ALA A 60 6.33 4.54 3.31
C ALA A 60 6.86 4.22 4.70
N ILE A 61 7.73 3.21 4.81
CA ILE A 61 8.35 2.82 6.07
C ILE A 61 9.29 3.93 6.56
N GLN A 62 10.12 4.46 5.68
CA GLN A 62 11.12 5.48 6.04
C GLN A 62 10.48 6.81 6.40
N GLU A 63 9.50 7.24 5.61
CA GLU A 63 8.84 8.55 5.80
C GLU A 63 7.67 8.48 6.77
N ARG A 64 7.18 7.28 7.05
CA ARG A 64 5.99 7.03 7.86
C ARG A 64 4.75 7.71 7.29
N ARG A 65 4.67 7.77 5.97
CA ARG A 65 3.57 8.38 5.23
C ARG A 65 3.35 7.62 3.94
N TYR A 66 2.13 7.65 3.47
CA TYR A 66 1.79 7.05 2.19
C TYR A 66 0.64 7.81 1.54
N ARG A 67 0.46 7.63 0.24
CA ARG A 67 -0.69 8.14 -0.49
C ARG A 67 -1.45 6.98 -1.11
N PRO A 68 -2.79 7.01 -1.04
CA PRO A 68 -3.59 6.09 -1.84
C PRO A 68 -3.26 6.25 -3.32
N VAL A 69 -3.39 5.17 -4.08
CA VAL A 69 -3.13 5.20 -5.52
C VAL A 69 -4.07 6.20 -6.18
N GLY A 70 -3.53 7.07 -7.00
CA GLY A 70 -4.28 8.11 -7.69
C GLY A 70 -4.52 9.38 -6.88
N ASP A 71 -4.16 9.40 -5.61
CA ASP A 71 -4.31 10.57 -4.76
C ASP A 71 -2.98 11.31 -4.70
N LYS A 72 -2.96 12.54 -5.21
CA LYS A 72 -1.73 13.34 -5.28
C LYS A 72 -1.59 14.31 -4.10
N ASP A 73 -2.66 14.55 -3.38
CA ASP A 73 -2.72 15.66 -2.42
C ASP A 73 -2.75 15.22 -0.97
N ASN A 74 -3.21 14.01 -0.68
CA ASN A 74 -3.45 13.58 0.70
C ASN A 74 -2.44 12.54 1.15
N LEU A 75 -1.50 12.97 2.02
CA LEU A 75 -0.60 12.06 2.71
C LEU A 75 -1.29 11.53 3.96
N LYS A 76 -1.17 10.22 4.16
CA LYS A 76 -1.69 9.55 5.34
C LYS A 76 -0.52 9.13 6.23
N SER A 77 -0.76 9.07 7.54
CA SER A 77 0.24 8.53 8.47
C SER A 77 0.29 7.01 8.35
N ALA A 78 1.49 6.48 8.20
CA ALA A 78 1.67 5.03 8.15
C ALA A 78 1.80 4.48 9.58
N THR A 79 1.22 3.32 9.79
CA THR A 79 1.33 2.59 11.04
C THR A 79 2.70 1.92 11.15
N ASN A 80 2.94 1.20 12.26
CA ASN A 80 4.13 0.39 12.41
C ASN A 80 4.12 -0.74 11.40
N ILE A 81 5.26 -0.95 10.73
CA ILE A 81 5.37 -1.98 9.69
C ILE A 81 6.53 -2.90 10.06
N ASP A 82 6.24 -4.18 10.04
CA ASP A 82 7.23 -5.23 10.22
C ASP A 82 7.32 -6.00 8.90
N ALA A 83 8.45 -5.90 8.23
CA ALA A 83 8.63 -6.48 6.90
C ALA A 83 9.73 -7.54 6.92
N ASP A 84 9.46 -8.65 6.23
CA ASP A 84 10.39 -9.78 6.13
C ASP A 84 10.60 -10.21 4.67
#